data_167b881536e80101980072cca58d6a83
#
_entry.id   167b881536e80101980072cca58d6a83
#
_cell.length_a   1.000
_cell.length_b   1.000
_cell.length_c   1.000
_cell.angle_alpha   90.00
_cell.angle_beta   90.00
_cell.angle_gamma   90.00
#
_symmetry.space_group_name_H-M   'P 1'
#
loop_
_entity.id
_entity.type
_entity.pdbx_description
1 polymer ?
#
loop_
_entity_poly.entity_id
_entity_poly.type
_entity_poly.pdbx_seq_one_letter_code
_entity_poly.pdbx_strand_id
1 'polypeptide(L)'
;MIGDTRLKYDDLRKALIELLSTIYEGEIQLVGLSRLSGGANMETWAMDAVLDNSSHPLILRRMPGEKNDLNQVGNIDLATEAELITIAADHGVAVPQIVHVLCPSDGLGIGFLMSREPGLALPKRILKDPDLKKAREVLAFECGKVLAKIHSIPLEKIPTSLEHVGEIDINKTMQVKLDNYANSSPVHQLALNWLRDNLPVPREKALVHGDFRNGNILVDTNGITAILDWELAHIGNPVEDLGYLCGNVWRFGNHDQPVGGFGQYDDLLDGYRAVAGWAPEVEEVRHWEIYCAMNWAMACLTMLDLYRSRADASIERAAVGRRLSESEIDLLLLLDGKV
;
A
#
# COMPACT_ATOMS: atom_id res chain seq x y z
N MET A 1 29.85 11.81 -11.02
CA MET A 1 29.93 11.24 -9.65
C MET A 1 28.86 11.96 -8.84
N ILE A 2 27.69 11.36 -8.74
CA ILE A 2 26.64 11.83 -7.82
C ILE A 2 27.10 11.35 -6.45
N GLY A 3 27.48 12.30 -5.57
CA GLY A 3 27.89 11.97 -4.21
C GLY A 3 26.81 11.15 -3.51
N ASP A 4 27.18 10.11 -2.81
CA ASP A 4 26.29 9.33 -1.96
C ASP A 4 25.74 10.29 -0.87
N THR A 5 24.51 10.77 -1.05
CA THR A 5 23.82 11.69 -0.13
C THR A 5 23.26 10.98 1.10
N ARG A 6 23.55 9.66 1.25
CA ARG A 6 23.11 8.89 2.42
C ARG A 6 23.89 9.33 3.63
N LEU A 7 23.19 9.79 4.66
CA LEU A 7 23.78 10.00 5.97
C LEU A 7 24.39 8.68 6.46
N LYS A 8 25.61 8.76 7.04
CA LYS A 8 26.16 7.62 7.76
C LYS A 8 25.27 7.32 8.96
N TYR A 9 25.26 6.07 9.39
CA TYR A 9 24.42 5.62 10.51
C TYR A 9 24.55 6.52 11.76
N ASP A 10 25.76 6.92 12.11
CA ASP A 10 26.03 7.78 13.28
C ASP A 10 25.49 9.21 13.09
N ASP A 11 25.57 9.76 11.87
CA ASP A 11 25.06 11.09 11.56
C ASP A 11 23.51 11.08 11.57
N LEU A 12 22.89 10.03 11.02
CA LEU A 12 21.44 9.82 11.08
C LEU A 12 20.97 9.74 12.55
N ARG A 13 21.67 8.93 13.35
CA ARG A 13 21.35 8.74 14.75
C ARG A 13 21.43 10.06 15.54
N LYS A 14 22.47 10.86 15.30
CA LYS A 14 22.65 12.16 15.94
C LYS A 14 21.53 13.13 15.57
N ALA A 15 21.23 13.28 14.28
CA ALA A 15 20.17 14.17 13.82
C ALA A 15 18.78 13.75 14.38
N LEU A 16 18.52 12.45 14.48
CA LEU A 16 17.30 11.93 15.11
C LEU A 16 17.20 12.27 16.59
N ILE A 17 18.29 12.15 17.35
CA ILE A 17 18.30 12.53 18.77
C ILE A 17 18.01 14.03 18.93
N GLU A 18 18.65 14.88 18.14
CA GLU A 18 18.43 16.34 18.16
C GLU A 18 16.97 16.68 17.85
N LEU A 19 16.39 16.09 16.78
CA LEU A 19 15.00 16.30 16.41
C LEU A 19 14.04 15.81 17.49
N LEU A 20 14.22 14.57 17.98
CA LEU A 20 13.32 13.98 18.97
C LEU A 20 13.41 14.71 20.32
N SER A 21 14.60 15.22 20.71
CA SER A 21 14.75 16.02 21.91
C SER A 21 13.98 17.35 21.81
N THR A 22 13.83 17.90 20.60
CA THR A 22 13.00 19.07 20.35
C THR A 22 11.51 18.73 20.40
N ILE A 23 11.10 17.63 19.78
CA ILE A 23 9.69 17.21 19.72
C ILE A 23 9.15 16.87 21.12
N TYR A 24 9.94 16.15 21.92
CA TYR A 24 9.52 15.69 23.25
C TYR A 24 9.96 16.60 24.40
N GLU A 25 10.59 17.74 24.09
CA GLU A 25 11.06 18.75 25.06
C GLU A 25 11.93 18.16 26.18
N GLY A 26 12.84 17.23 25.84
CA GLY A 26 13.69 16.55 26.82
C GLY A 26 14.88 15.82 26.21
N GLU A 27 15.75 15.30 27.10
CA GLU A 27 16.90 14.49 26.68
C GLU A 27 16.45 13.09 26.27
N ILE A 28 16.59 12.77 24.98
CA ILE A 28 16.19 11.50 24.40
C ILE A 28 17.37 10.52 24.34
N GLN A 29 17.13 9.32 24.83
CA GLN A 29 17.97 8.17 24.52
C GLN A 29 17.33 7.39 23.35
N LEU A 30 18.04 7.32 22.22
CA LEU A 30 17.58 6.53 21.07
C LEU A 30 18.10 5.10 21.17
N VAL A 31 17.19 4.13 21.18
CA VAL A 31 17.49 2.70 21.31
C VAL A 31 17.01 1.95 20.07
N GLY A 32 17.75 0.92 19.65
CA GLY A 32 17.30 -0.05 18.65
C GLY A 32 17.10 0.51 17.23
N LEU A 33 17.81 1.57 16.84
CA LEU A 33 17.73 2.08 15.47
C LEU A 33 18.13 1.02 14.44
N SER A 34 17.18 0.56 13.66
CA SER A 34 17.37 -0.50 12.66
C SER A 34 16.60 -0.20 11.37
N ARG A 35 17.23 -0.49 10.24
CA ARG A 35 16.61 -0.36 8.94
C ARG A 35 15.69 -1.54 8.68
N LEU A 36 14.39 -1.30 8.41
CA LEU A 36 13.40 -2.35 8.14
C LEU A 36 13.36 -2.71 6.67
N SER A 37 13.34 -1.69 5.81
CA SER A 37 13.32 -1.86 4.36
C SER A 37 14.04 -0.68 3.71
N GLY A 38 14.44 -0.85 2.49
CA GLY A 38 15.03 0.23 1.73
C GLY A 38 15.24 -0.20 0.29
N GLY A 39 14.48 0.41 -0.61
CA GLY A 39 14.82 0.48 -2.01
C GLY A 39 15.96 1.47 -2.25
N ALA A 40 16.25 1.75 -3.52
CA ALA A 40 17.33 2.68 -3.88
C ALA A 40 17.09 4.09 -3.31
N ASN A 41 15.83 4.53 -3.21
CA ASN A 41 15.45 5.90 -2.90
C ASN A 41 14.66 6.07 -1.59
N MET A 42 14.00 5.03 -1.07
CA MET A 42 13.17 5.09 0.14
C MET A 42 13.80 4.30 1.29
N GLU A 43 13.82 4.86 2.48
CA GLU A 43 14.31 4.22 3.69
C GLU A 43 13.23 4.21 4.77
N THR A 44 13.06 3.05 5.39
CA THR A 44 12.21 2.87 6.58
C THR A 44 13.05 2.38 7.73
N TRP A 45 13.04 3.14 8.84
CA TRP A 45 13.80 2.84 10.03
C TRP A 45 12.89 2.69 11.24
N ALA A 46 13.12 1.66 12.04
CA ALA A 46 12.47 1.48 13.34
C ALA A 46 13.41 1.89 14.47
N MET A 47 12.83 2.52 15.50
CA MET A 47 13.59 2.96 16.69
C MET A 47 12.66 3.06 17.90
N ASP A 48 13.28 3.11 19.09
CA ASP A 48 12.62 3.46 20.34
C ASP A 48 13.26 4.73 20.90
N ALA A 49 12.48 5.80 21.03
CA ALA A 49 12.88 7.01 21.73
C ALA A 49 12.50 6.87 23.22
N VAL A 50 13.46 6.97 24.10
CA VAL A 50 13.24 6.84 25.55
C VAL A 50 13.42 8.20 26.20
N LEU A 51 12.36 8.70 26.84
CA LEU A 51 12.32 9.91 27.65
C LEU A 51 11.82 9.55 29.06
N ASP A 52 12.53 9.90 30.11
CA ASP A 52 12.12 9.68 31.50
C ASP A 52 11.64 8.25 31.80
N ASN A 53 12.35 7.24 31.28
CA ASN A 53 12.00 5.82 31.29
C ASN A 53 10.72 5.41 30.52
N SER A 54 10.09 6.33 29.81
CA SER A 54 8.98 6.04 28.90
C SER A 54 9.51 5.77 27.50
N SER A 55 9.12 4.65 26.89
CA SER A 55 9.50 4.29 25.52
C SER A 55 8.43 4.76 24.54
N HIS A 56 8.87 5.43 23.49
CA HIS A 56 8.08 5.87 22.37
C HIS A 56 8.57 5.10 21.12
N PRO A 57 7.92 4.00 20.73
CA PRO A 57 8.29 3.25 19.56
C PRO A 57 7.90 4.05 18.30
N LEU A 58 8.87 4.25 17.40
CA LEU A 58 8.74 5.11 16.23
C LEU A 58 9.20 4.42 14.95
N ILE A 59 8.66 4.91 13.85
CA ILE A 59 9.11 4.62 12.47
C ILE A 59 9.47 5.95 11.81
N LEU A 60 10.64 5.99 11.18
CA LEU A 60 11.00 7.01 10.22
C LEU A 60 10.84 6.46 8.81
N ARG A 61 9.99 7.09 7.99
CA ARG A 61 9.90 6.87 6.54
C ARG A 61 10.47 8.09 5.84
N ARG A 62 11.54 7.90 5.06
CA ARG A 62 12.23 9.03 4.44
C ARG A 62 12.83 8.71 3.07
N MET A 63 13.04 9.76 2.30
CA MET A 63 13.89 9.79 1.12
C MET A 63 15.13 10.62 1.45
N PRO A 64 16.35 10.05 1.40
CA PRO A 64 17.58 10.81 1.61
C PRO A 64 17.78 11.79 0.45
N GLY A 65 18.00 13.07 0.74
CA GLY A 65 18.26 14.13 -0.24
C GLY A 65 17.19 15.20 -0.28
N GLU A 66 17.50 16.29 -0.99
CA GLU A 66 16.63 17.49 -1.06
C GLU A 66 15.63 17.47 -2.21
N LYS A 67 15.75 16.52 -3.13
CA LYS A 67 14.89 16.43 -4.32
C LYS A 67 13.89 15.31 -4.18
N ASN A 68 12.64 15.68 -4.35
CA ASN A 68 11.52 14.77 -4.52
C ASN A 68 11.56 14.18 -5.93
N ASP A 69 12.56 13.33 -6.23
CA ASP A 69 12.66 12.61 -7.51
C ASP A 69 11.62 11.46 -7.55
N LEU A 70 10.35 11.77 -7.23
CA LEU A 70 9.21 10.91 -7.41
C LEU A 70 8.88 10.80 -8.92
N ASN A 71 9.85 10.36 -9.72
CA ASN A 71 9.61 9.99 -11.12
C ASN A 71 8.89 8.64 -11.25
N GLN A 72 8.24 8.16 -10.18
CA GLN A 72 7.33 7.03 -10.26
C GLN A 72 5.93 7.56 -10.49
N VAL A 73 5.45 7.38 -11.70
CA VAL A 73 4.07 7.72 -12.08
C VAL A 73 3.10 7.03 -11.12
N GLY A 74 2.27 7.82 -10.45
CA GLY A 74 1.22 7.34 -9.57
C GLY A 74 1.50 7.40 -8.08
N ASN A 75 2.72 7.70 -7.62
CA ASN A 75 3.00 7.85 -6.19
C ASN A 75 2.79 9.30 -5.74
N ILE A 76 2.12 9.46 -4.61
CA ILE A 76 2.01 10.78 -3.93
C ILE A 76 3.31 11.11 -3.21
N ASP A 77 3.54 12.39 -2.94
CA ASP A 77 4.70 12.79 -2.14
C ASP A 77 4.51 12.45 -0.65
N LEU A 78 5.63 12.33 0.08
CA LEU A 78 5.62 11.91 1.49
C LEU A 78 4.89 12.88 2.42
N ALA A 79 4.80 14.17 2.08
CA ALA A 79 4.04 15.13 2.89
C ALA A 79 2.54 14.90 2.71
N THR A 80 2.08 14.69 1.47
CA THR A 80 0.70 14.31 1.14
C THR A 80 0.34 12.96 1.78
N GLU A 81 1.25 11.97 1.77
CA GLU A 81 1.05 10.69 2.45
C GLU A 81 0.83 10.87 3.96
N ALA A 82 1.66 11.67 4.63
CA ALA A 82 1.52 11.97 6.05
C ALA A 82 0.20 12.72 6.37
N GLU A 83 -0.20 13.65 5.50
CA GLU A 83 -1.48 14.36 5.64
C GLU A 83 -2.67 13.40 5.52
N LEU A 84 -2.67 12.50 4.54
CA LEU A 84 -3.72 11.47 4.38
C LEU A 84 -3.81 10.53 5.57
N ILE A 85 -2.68 10.07 6.11
CA ILE A 85 -2.64 9.24 7.31
C ILE A 85 -3.30 10.00 8.49
N THR A 86 -3.01 11.28 8.65
CA THR A 86 -3.60 12.13 9.70
C THR A 86 -5.12 12.25 9.51
N ILE A 87 -5.57 12.54 8.28
CA ILE A 87 -6.99 12.63 7.93
C ILE A 87 -7.70 11.30 8.19
N ALA A 88 -7.09 10.18 7.84
CA ALA A 88 -7.64 8.84 8.07
C ALA A 88 -7.78 8.55 9.58
N ALA A 89 -6.78 8.93 10.41
CA ALA A 89 -6.85 8.83 11.87
C ALA A 89 -8.04 9.62 12.44
N ASP A 90 -8.24 10.85 12.00
CA ASP A 90 -9.33 11.73 12.42
C ASP A 90 -10.72 11.18 12.07
N HIS A 91 -10.79 10.28 11.07
CA HIS A 91 -12.01 9.58 10.65
C HIS A 91 -12.14 8.16 11.25
N GLY A 92 -11.30 7.83 12.25
CA GLY A 92 -11.38 6.58 13.00
C GLY A 92 -10.90 5.36 12.19
N VAL A 93 -10.05 5.58 11.19
CA VAL A 93 -9.28 4.50 10.54
C VAL A 93 -8.09 4.17 11.43
N ALA A 94 -7.84 2.89 11.67
CA ALA A 94 -6.64 2.45 12.38
C ALA A 94 -5.42 2.67 11.49
N VAL A 95 -4.59 3.66 11.82
CA VAL A 95 -3.35 4.04 11.12
C VAL A 95 -2.29 4.45 12.13
N PRO A 96 -1.01 4.47 11.79
CA PRO A 96 0.02 5.06 12.62
C PRO A 96 -0.25 6.54 12.87
N GLN A 97 0.07 7.03 14.08
CA GLN A 97 0.00 8.45 14.37
C GLN A 97 1.20 9.19 13.78
N ILE A 98 0.97 10.22 12.98
CA ILE A 98 2.06 11.10 12.50
C ILE A 98 2.57 11.93 13.68
N VAL A 99 3.88 11.84 13.94
CA VAL A 99 4.57 12.55 15.02
C VAL A 99 5.19 13.84 14.50
N HIS A 100 5.81 13.77 13.31
CA HIS A 100 6.48 14.93 12.71
C HIS A 100 6.67 14.74 11.20
N VAL A 101 6.35 15.74 10.41
CA VAL A 101 6.70 15.80 8.98
C VAL A 101 8.04 16.52 8.86
N LEU A 102 9.03 15.88 8.24
CA LEU A 102 10.38 16.42 8.13
C LEU A 102 10.42 17.72 7.32
N CYS A 103 11.18 18.67 7.82
CA CYS A 103 11.49 19.89 7.13
C CYS A 103 13.01 20.01 6.83
N PRO A 104 13.44 20.89 5.92
CA PRO A 104 14.86 21.01 5.55
C PRO A 104 15.82 21.26 6.72
N SER A 105 15.35 21.97 7.77
CA SER A 105 16.15 22.26 8.98
C SER A 105 16.47 21.01 9.79
N ASP A 106 15.72 19.90 9.64
CA ASP A 106 15.96 18.66 10.37
C ASP A 106 17.18 17.91 9.83
N GLY A 107 17.63 18.21 8.61
CA GLY A 107 18.81 17.59 7.99
C GLY A 107 18.62 16.10 7.68
N LEU A 108 17.37 15.61 7.70
CA LEU A 108 17.03 14.18 7.55
C LEU A 108 16.48 13.82 6.16
N GLY A 109 16.41 14.79 5.23
CA GLY A 109 15.80 14.61 3.91
C GLY A 109 14.30 14.89 3.94
N ILE A 110 13.54 14.26 3.04
CA ILE A 110 12.09 14.40 2.94
C ILE A 110 11.43 13.16 3.56
N GLY A 111 10.39 13.35 4.37
CA GLY A 111 9.70 12.23 4.99
C GLY A 111 8.92 12.60 6.23
N PHE A 112 8.67 11.60 7.08
CA PHE A 112 7.95 11.79 8.33
C PHE A 112 8.32 10.74 9.38
N LEU A 113 8.10 11.11 10.63
CA LEU A 113 8.10 10.23 11.79
C LEU A 113 6.67 9.86 12.15
N MET A 114 6.44 8.60 12.44
CA MET A 114 5.15 8.09 12.89
C MET A 114 5.31 7.10 14.05
N SER A 115 4.23 6.83 14.78
CA SER A 115 4.20 5.77 15.78
C SER A 115 4.47 4.40 15.14
N ARG A 116 5.15 3.53 15.87
CA ARG A 116 5.28 2.13 15.48
C ARG A 116 4.18 1.32 16.15
N GLU A 117 3.16 0.98 15.36
CA GLU A 117 2.03 0.21 15.83
C GLU A 117 2.40 -1.27 16.08
N PRO A 118 1.77 -1.93 17.07
CA PRO A 118 1.97 -3.35 17.31
C PRO A 118 1.35 -4.19 16.18
N GLY A 119 1.85 -5.40 16.00
CA GLY A 119 1.31 -6.34 15.04
C GLY A 119 2.30 -6.82 13.99
N LEU A 120 1.80 -7.59 13.06
CA LEU A 120 2.54 -8.21 11.97
C LEU A 120 1.91 -7.84 10.64
N ALA A 121 2.73 -7.45 9.65
CA ALA A 121 2.31 -7.25 8.26
C ALA A 121 2.85 -8.35 7.32
N LEU A 122 3.42 -9.44 7.87
CA LEU A 122 3.97 -10.54 7.09
C LEU A 122 2.86 -11.51 6.66
N PRO A 123 2.45 -11.56 5.38
CA PRO A 123 1.28 -12.32 4.95
C PRO A 123 1.33 -13.79 5.35
N LYS A 124 2.47 -14.46 5.15
CA LYS A 124 2.62 -15.87 5.52
C LYS A 124 2.42 -16.13 7.01
N ARG A 125 2.78 -15.17 7.87
CA ARG A 125 2.55 -15.28 9.31
C ARG A 125 1.08 -15.02 9.65
N ILE A 126 0.48 -13.98 9.09
CA ILE A 126 -0.95 -13.68 9.26
C ILE A 126 -1.78 -14.90 8.89
N LEU A 127 -1.45 -15.58 7.79
CA LEU A 127 -2.21 -16.74 7.29
C LEU A 127 -1.97 -18.04 8.08
N LYS A 128 -0.81 -18.22 8.74
CA LYS A 128 -0.40 -19.51 9.31
C LYS A 128 -0.17 -19.50 10.81
N ASP A 129 0.06 -18.33 11.42
CA ASP A 129 0.36 -18.25 12.85
C ASP A 129 -0.86 -18.68 13.67
N PRO A 130 -0.74 -19.70 14.55
CA PRO A 130 -1.85 -20.18 15.39
C PRO A 130 -2.39 -19.09 16.34
N ASP A 131 -1.52 -18.19 16.82
CA ASP A 131 -1.90 -17.12 17.75
C ASP A 131 -2.83 -16.10 17.09
N LEU A 132 -2.74 -15.95 15.75
CA LEU A 132 -3.59 -15.07 14.97
C LEU A 132 -4.87 -15.73 14.46
N LYS A 133 -5.19 -16.97 14.86
CA LYS A 133 -6.35 -17.69 14.36
C LYS A 133 -7.66 -16.92 14.56
N LYS A 134 -7.88 -16.41 15.78
CA LYS A 134 -9.12 -15.67 16.11
C LYS A 134 -9.23 -14.35 15.32
N ALA A 135 -8.14 -13.61 15.22
CA ALA A 135 -8.11 -12.38 14.43
C ALA A 135 -8.39 -12.68 12.95
N ARG A 136 -7.79 -13.74 12.40
CA ARG A 136 -7.98 -14.15 11.01
C ARG A 136 -9.42 -14.52 10.67
N GLU A 137 -10.17 -15.14 11.61
CA GLU A 137 -11.57 -15.54 11.41
C GLU A 137 -12.52 -14.36 11.17
N VAL A 138 -12.15 -13.15 11.61
CA VAL A 138 -12.93 -11.91 11.43
C VAL A 138 -12.28 -10.90 10.52
N LEU A 139 -11.08 -11.20 9.99
CA LEU A 139 -10.25 -10.21 9.32
C LEU A 139 -10.88 -9.67 8.02
N ALA A 140 -11.59 -10.51 7.26
CA ALA A 140 -12.27 -10.07 6.04
C ALA A 140 -13.38 -9.06 6.38
N PHE A 141 -14.19 -9.35 7.39
CA PHE A 141 -15.23 -8.44 7.86
C PHE A 141 -14.65 -7.11 8.37
N GLU A 142 -13.57 -7.16 9.16
CA GLU A 142 -12.89 -5.96 9.65
C GLU A 142 -12.25 -5.15 8.49
N CYS A 143 -11.70 -5.80 7.46
CA CYS A 143 -11.22 -5.12 6.26
C CYS A 143 -12.35 -4.36 5.55
N GLY A 144 -13.53 -4.97 5.40
CA GLY A 144 -14.70 -4.30 4.86
C GLY A 144 -15.09 -3.04 5.63
N LYS A 145 -15.12 -3.13 6.96
CA LYS A 145 -15.39 -1.95 7.82
C LYS A 145 -14.36 -0.85 7.65
N VAL A 146 -13.08 -1.20 7.59
CA VAL A 146 -11.99 -0.23 7.44
C VAL A 146 -12.07 0.45 6.08
N LEU A 147 -12.28 -0.30 4.99
CA LEU A 147 -12.44 0.25 3.65
C LEU A 147 -13.65 1.20 3.58
N ALA A 148 -14.78 0.82 4.16
CA ALA A 148 -15.94 1.70 4.21
C ALA A 148 -15.68 3.02 4.96
N LYS A 149 -14.88 2.99 6.03
CA LYS A 149 -14.45 4.22 6.73
C LYS A 149 -13.54 5.09 5.85
N ILE A 150 -12.56 4.49 5.17
CA ILE A 150 -11.67 5.21 4.24
C ILE A 150 -12.51 5.89 3.16
N HIS A 151 -13.39 5.14 2.52
CA HIS A 151 -14.24 5.63 1.43
C HIS A 151 -15.30 6.66 1.88
N SER A 152 -15.60 6.74 3.18
CA SER A 152 -16.53 7.73 3.74
C SER A 152 -15.86 9.06 4.12
N ILE A 153 -14.54 9.18 3.98
CA ILE A 153 -13.83 10.44 4.24
C ILE A 153 -14.31 11.50 3.23
N PRO A 154 -14.81 12.65 3.70
CA PRO A 154 -15.32 13.70 2.82
C PRO A 154 -14.22 14.23 1.89
N LEU A 155 -14.51 14.32 0.59
CA LEU A 155 -13.51 14.73 -0.41
C LEU A 155 -12.99 16.17 -0.21
N GLU A 156 -13.78 17.04 0.41
CA GLU A 156 -13.36 18.39 0.77
C GLU A 156 -12.24 18.46 1.83
N LYS A 157 -11.98 17.34 2.51
CA LYS A 157 -10.87 17.20 3.47
C LYS A 157 -9.60 16.63 2.85
N ILE A 158 -9.72 16.07 1.66
CA ILE A 158 -8.62 15.43 0.96
C ILE A 158 -7.72 16.51 0.30
N PRO A 159 -6.38 16.35 0.33
CA PRO A 159 -5.48 17.26 -0.35
C PRO A 159 -5.82 17.42 -1.83
N THR A 160 -5.90 18.66 -2.30
CA THR A 160 -6.24 18.97 -3.71
C THR A 160 -5.17 18.52 -4.70
N SER A 161 -4.00 18.13 -4.21
CA SER A 161 -2.91 17.52 -5.00
C SER A 161 -3.19 16.07 -5.38
N LEU A 162 -4.18 15.42 -4.75
CA LEU A 162 -4.49 14.03 -5.03
C LEU A 162 -5.11 13.86 -6.42
N GLU A 163 -4.61 12.89 -7.18
CA GLU A 163 -5.06 12.63 -8.54
C GLU A 163 -6.49 12.07 -8.53
N HIS A 164 -7.32 12.52 -9.50
CA HIS A 164 -8.61 11.94 -9.78
C HIS A 164 -8.46 10.90 -10.89
N VAL A 165 -8.65 9.64 -10.55
CA VAL A 165 -8.48 8.53 -11.48
C VAL A 165 -9.85 8.01 -11.94
N GLY A 166 -10.06 7.98 -13.25
CA GLY A 166 -11.25 7.41 -13.87
C GLY A 166 -10.97 6.04 -14.48
N GLU A 167 -11.97 5.19 -14.56
CA GLU A 167 -11.87 3.83 -15.10
C GLU A 167 -11.38 3.83 -16.57
N ILE A 168 -11.80 4.84 -17.35
CA ILE A 168 -11.34 5.04 -18.74
C ILE A 168 -9.85 5.42 -18.78
N ASP A 169 -9.40 6.21 -17.83
CA ASP A 169 -8.02 6.67 -17.76
C ASP A 169 -7.08 5.55 -17.31
N ILE A 170 -7.54 4.67 -16.41
CA ILE A 170 -6.84 3.43 -16.03
C ILE A 170 -6.60 2.59 -17.28
N ASN A 171 -7.64 2.33 -18.08
CA ASN A 171 -7.53 1.54 -19.30
C ASN A 171 -6.58 2.14 -20.34
N LYS A 172 -6.57 3.47 -20.49
CA LYS A 172 -5.61 4.17 -21.36
C LYS A 172 -4.17 4.01 -20.86
N THR A 173 -3.97 4.19 -19.55
CA THR A 173 -2.65 4.04 -18.92
C THR A 173 -2.13 2.61 -19.08
N MET A 174 -2.97 1.61 -18.90
CA MET A 174 -2.61 0.20 -19.11
C MET A 174 -2.24 -0.06 -20.58
N GLN A 175 -2.98 0.50 -21.55
CA GLN A 175 -2.63 0.34 -22.96
C GLN A 175 -1.28 0.94 -23.28
N VAL A 176 -1.01 2.18 -22.82
CA VAL A 176 0.31 2.82 -23.04
C VAL A 176 1.44 1.97 -22.44
N LYS A 177 1.23 1.39 -21.26
CA LYS A 177 2.21 0.48 -20.66
C LYS A 177 2.41 -0.77 -21.52
N LEU A 178 1.33 -1.43 -21.97
CA LEU A 178 1.41 -2.62 -22.81
C LEU A 178 2.13 -2.35 -24.13
N ASP A 179 1.86 -1.21 -24.77
CA ASP A 179 2.48 -0.82 -26.05
C ASP A 179 4.00 -0.60 -25.91
N ASN A 180 4.44 -0.18 -24.73
CA ASN A 180 5.85 0.03 -24.43
C ASN A 180 6.61 -1.27 -24.10
N TYR A 181 5.91 -2.37 -23.80
CA TYR A 181 6.54 -3.63 -23.44
C TYR A 181 6.44 -4.67 -24.58
N ALA A 182 7.56 -4.91 -25.26
CA ALA A 182 7.65 -5.90 -26.34
C ALA A 182 7.33 -7.35 -25.92
N ASN A 183 7.23 -7.62 -24.62
CA ASN A 183 6.93 -8.93 -24.06
C ASN A 183 5.52 -9.03 -23.44
N SER A 184 4.62 -8.10 -23.74
CA SER A 184 3.24 -8.23 -23.33
C SER A 184 2.61 -9.44 -24.03
N SER A 185 1.89 -10.29 -23.29
CA SER A 185 1.27 -11.46 -23.85
C SER A 185 -0.09 -11.13 -24.46
N PRO A 186 -0.59 -11.97 -25.41
CA PRO A 186 -1.95 -11.83 -25.92
C PRO A 186 -3.03 -11.86 -24.84
N VAL A 187 -2.77 -12.51 -23.71
CA VAL A 187 -3.72 -12.56 -22.56
C VAL A 187 -3.93 -11.17 -21.96
N HIS A 188 -2.87 -10.38 -21.81
CA HIS A 188 -3.00 -9.02 -21.29
C HIS A 188 -3.80 -8.13 -22.25
N GLN A 189 -3.61 -8.27 -23.55
CA GLN A 189 -4.40 -7.54 -24.54
C GLN A 189 -5.87 -7.99 -24.54
N LEU A 190 -6.12 -9.30 -24.37
CA LEU A 190 -7.48 -9.84 -24.23
C LEU A 190 -8.18 -9.25 -23.01
N ALA A 191 -7.51 -9.25 -21.86
CA ALA A 191 -8.06 -8.70 -20.62
C ALA A 191 -8.33 -7.19 -20.74
N LEU A 192 -7.41 -6.43 -21.35
CA LEU A 192 -7.62 -4.99 -21.55
C LEU A 192 -8.78 -4.69 -22.50
N ASN A 193 -8.95 -5.47 -23.56
CA ASN A 193 -10.11 -5.33 -24.45
C ASN A 193 -11.40 -5.62 -23.68
N TRP A 194 -11.42 -6.69 -22.88
CA TRP A 194 -12.57 -7.00 -22.04
C TRP A 194 -12.90 -5.88 -21.05
N LEU A 195 -11.91 -5.30 -20.37
CA LEU A 195 -12.09 -4.16 -19.45
C LEU A 195 -12.63 -2.91 -20.14
N ARG A 196 -12.30 -2.69 -21.42
CA ARG A 196 -12.86 -1.58 -22.20
C ARG A 196 -14.33 -1.79 -22.57
N ASP A 197 -14.67 -3.03 -22.90
CA ASP A 197 -16.04 -3.39 -23.32
C ASP A 197 -16.96 -3.56 -22.10
N ASN A 198 -16.41 -3.77 -20.91
CA ASN A 198 -17.10 -4.00 -19.64
C ASN A 198 -16.61 -3.02 -18.57
N LEU A 199 -16.98 -1.73 -18.70
CA LEU A 199 -16.64 -0.77 -17.66
C LEU A 199 -17.38 -1.12 -16.35
N PRO A 200 -16.73 -0.91 -15.17
CA PRO A 200 -17.38 -1.15 -13.90
C PRO A 200 -18.57 -0.22 -13.68
N VAL A 201 -19.46 -0.61 -12.78
CA VAL A 201 -20.61 0.23 -12.40
C VAL A 201 -20.11 1.58 -11.90
N PRO A 202 -20.57 2.71 -12.47
CA PRO A 202 -20.20 4.03 -11.99
C PRO A 202 -20.62 4.24 -10.53
N ARG A 203 -19.70 4.71 -9.70
CA ARG A 203 -19.93 5.04 -8.30
C ARG A 203 -19.52 6.48 -8.02
N GLU A 204 -20.08 7.06 -6.96
CA GLU A 204 -19.53 8.31 -6.43
C GLU A 204 -18.06 8.09 -6.07
N LYS A 205 -17.22 9.05 -6.45
CA LYS A 205 -15.79 8.98 -6.19
C LYS A 205 -15.52 9.10 -4.69
N ALA A 206 -14.55 8.34 -4.23
CA ALA A 206 -14.10 8.32 -2.85
C ALA A 206 -12.58 8.38 -2.78
N LEU A 207 -12.03 8.58 -1.59
CA LEU A 207 -10.63 8.31 -1.33
C LEU A 207 -10.40 6.80 -1.46
N VAL A 208 -9.55 6.39 -2.37
CA VAL A 208 -9.08 5.01 -2.57
C VAL A 208 -7.68 4.89 -1.99
N HIS A 209 -7.42 3.83 -1.23
CA HIS A 209 -6.08 3.55 -0.69
C HIS A 209 -5.09 3.15 -1.81
N GLY A 210 -5.56 2.41 -2.80
CA GLY A 210 -4.82 1.99 -3.99
C GLY A 210 -3.86 0.82 -3.81
N ASP A 211 -3.46 0.49 -2.57
CA ASP A 211 -2.64 -0.71 -2.24
C ASP A 211 -3.15 -1.43 -0.98
N PHE A 212 -4.48 -1.51 -0.82
CA PHE A 212 -5.09 -2.19 0.33
C PHE A 212 -5.03 -3.71 0.16
N ARG A 213 -4.05 -4.34 0.79
CA ARG A 213 -3.75 -5.78 0.61
C ARG A 213 -3.15 -6.43 1.84
N ASN A 214 -3.21 -7.75 1.86
CA ASN A 214 -2.46 -8.54 2.83
C ASN A 214 -0.94 -8.27 2.66
N GLY A 215 -0.35 -7.62 3.65
CA GLY A 215 1.03 -7.09 3.61
C GLY A 215 1.10 -5.62 4.00
N ASN A 216 0.02 -4.85 3.79
CA ASN A 216 -0.12 -3.47 4.23
C ASN A 216 -1.12 -3.32 5.39
N ILE A 217 -1.61 -4.43 5.92
CA ILE A 217 -2.50 -4.51 7.07
C ILE A 217 -1.68 -5.07 8.24
N LEU A 218 -1.51 -4.29 9.31
CA LEU A 218 -0.94 -4.77 10.57
C LEU A 218 -2.01 -5.50 11.38
N VAL A 219 -1.67 -6.70 11.83
CA VAL A 219 -2.59 -7.57 12.58
C VAL A 219 -1.92 -8.07 13.85
N ASP A 220 -2.62 -7.99 14.97
CA ASP A 220 -2.28 -8.66 16.20
C ASP A 220 -3.32 -9.73 16.58
N THR A 221 -3.29 -10.24 17.79
CA THR A 221 -4.25 -11.26 18.29
C THR A 221 -5.67 -10.75 18.42
N ASN A 222 -5.90 -9.42 18.39
CA ASN A 222 -7.21 -8.77 18.54
C ASN A 222 -7.81 -8.34 17.19
N GLY A 223 -6.99 -8.29 16.11
CA GLY A 223 -7.43 -7.88 14.78
C GLY A 223 -6.51 -6.86 14.13
N ILE A 224 -7.08 -5.95 13.34
CA ILE A 224 -6.34 -4.91 12.63
C ILE A 224 -5.86 -3.84 13.61
N THR A 225 -4.55 -3.59 13.62
CA THR A 225 -3.95 -2.52 14.44
C THR A 225 -3.59 -1.28 13.62
N ALA A 226 -3.23 -1.42 12.35
CA ALA A 226 -3.03 -0.28 11.46
C ALA A 226 -3.07 -0.66 9.98
N ILE A 227 -3.44 0.32 9.15
CA ILE A 227 -3.30 0.28 7.69
C ILE A 227 -2.08 1.12 7.31
N LEU A 228 -1.23 0.53 6.48
CA LEU A 228 0.07 1.07 6.08
C LEU A 228 0.12 1.36 4.59
N ASP A 229 1.10 2.19 4.18
CA ASP A 229 1.53 2.37 2.79
C ASP A 229 0.49 3.03 1.88
N TRP A 230 0.24 4.31 2.13
CA TRP A 230 -0.74 5.14 1.43
C TRP A 230 -0.20 5.79 0.14
N GLU A 231 0.98 5.37 -0.32
CA GLU A 231 1.70 6.02 -1.44
C GLU A 231 0.96 5.96 -2.78
N LEU A 232 -0.02 5.05 -2.95
CA LEU A 232 -0.84 4.92 -4.16
C LEU A 232 -2.25 5.52 -3.99
N ALA A 233 -2.50 6.25 -2.91
CA ALA A 233 -3.82 6.82 -2.65
C ALA A 233 -4.22 7.82 -3.73
N HIS A 234 -5.49 7.77 -4.12
CA HIS A 234 -6.07 8.64 -5.15
C HIS A 234 -7.59 8.79 -4.96
N ILE A 235 -8.22 9.64 -5.75
CA ILE A 235 -9.68 9.76 -5.77
C ILE A 235 -10.22 8.92 -6.92
N GLY A 236 -10.95 7.85 -6.60
CA GLY A 236 -11.39 6.83 -7.56
C GLY A 236 -12.69 6.15 -7.19
N ASN A 237 -12.94 5.01 -7.84
CA ASN A 237 -14.09 4.15 -7.54
C ASN A 237 -13.82 3.34 -6.26
N PRO A 238 -14.65 3.42 -5.21
CA PRO A 238 -14.39 2.74 -3.94
C PRO A 238 -14.31 1.22 -4.05
N VAL A 239 -14.91 0.60 -5.07
CA VAL A 239 -14.87 -0.86 -5.26
C VAL A 239 -13.49 -1.35 -5.69
N GLU A 240 -12.62 -0.44 -6.16
CA GLU A 240 -11.24 -0.76 -6.53
C GLU A 240 -10.47 -1.40 -5.39
N ASP A 241 -10.50 -0.83 -4.19
CA ASP A 241 -9.80 -1.39 -3.03
C ASP A 241 -10.35 -2.77 -2.62
N LEU A 242 -11.65 -2.98 -2.74
CA LEU A 242 -12.28 -4.27 -2.46
C LEU A 242 -11.76 -5.35 -3.43
N GLY A 243 -11.74 -5.05 -4.73
CA GLY A 243 -11.21 -5.96 -5.74
C GLY A 243 -9.69 -6.14 -5.63
N TYR A 244 -8.97 -5.07 -5.27
CA TYR A 244 -7.51 -5.17 -5.09
C TYR A 244 -7.14 -6.13 -3.95
N LEU A 245 -7.83 -6.04 -2.80
CA LEU A 245 -7.62 -6.99 -1.68
C LEU A 245 -7.90 -8.44 -2.09
N CYS A 246 -8.85 -8.65 -3.00
CA CYS A 246 -9.25 -9.97 -3.45
C CYS A 246 -8.33 -10.57 -4.52
N GLY A 247 -7.43 -9.80 -5.11
CA GLY A 247 -6.51 -10.26 -6.15
C GLY A 247 -5.72 -11.51 -5.72
N ASN A 248 -5.61 -12.50 -6.62
CA ASN A 248 -4.99 -13.80 -6.31
C ASN A 248 -3.54 -13.66 -5.82
N VAL A 249 -2.81 -12.66 -6.31
CA VAL A 249 -1.43 -12.37 -5.89
C VAL A 249 -1.31 -12.13 -4.38
N TRP A 250 -2.37 -11.65 -3.72
CA TRP A 250 -2.41 -11.36 -2.28
C TRP A 250 -2.95 -12.50 -1.43
N ARG A 251 -3.37 -13.62 -2.03
CA ARG A 251 -3.88 -14.81 -1.32
C ARG A 251 -2.76 -15.73 -0.81
N PHE A 252 -1.52 -15.55 -1.28
CA PHE A 252 -0.31 -16.29 -0.87
C PHE A 252 -0.49 -17.82 -0.84
N GLY A 253 -1.25 -18.36 -1.81
CA GLY A 253 -1.52 -19.78 -1.98
C GLY A 253 -2.79 -20.31 -1.31
N ASN A 254 -3.54 -19.47 -0.59
CA ASN A 254 -4.84 -19.81 -0.02
C ASN A 254 -5.96 -19.44 -1.00
N HIS A 255 -6.01 -20.13 -2.14
CA HIS A 255 -6.93 -19.77 -3.24
C HIS A 255 -8.41 -19.87 -2.85
N ASP A 256 -8.77 -20.77 -1.93
CA ASP A 256 -10.14 -20.96 -1.43
C ASP A 256 -10.61 -19.81 -0.49
N GLN A 257 -9.73 -18.87 -0.18
CA GLN A 257 -10.00 -17.69 0.64
C GLN A 257 -9.73 -16.43 -0.20
N PRO A 258 -10.71 -15.99 -1.02
CA PRO A 258 -10.47 -14.93 -2.01
C PRO A 258 -10.06 -13.60 -1.39
N VAL A 259 -10.53 -13.27 -0.20
CA VAL A 259 -10.18 -12.01 0.46
C VAL A 259 -8.83 -12.14 1.16
N GLY A 260 -7.78 -11.63 0.52
CA GLY A 260 -6.41 -11.57 1.06
C GLY A 260 -5.81 -12.92 1.52
N GLY A 261 -6.42 -14.04 1.12
CA GLY A 261 -6.06 -15.39 1.57
C GLY A 261 -6.59 -15.78 2.96
N PHE A 262 -7.49 -14.96 3.55
CA PHE A 262 -7.97 -15.18 4.93
C PHE A 262 -9.50 -15.15 5.10
N GLY A 263 -10.32 -14.86 4.07
CA GLY A 263 -11.76 -14.81 4.22
C GLY A 263 -12.54 -14.88 2.91
N GLN A 264 -13.85 -14.76 3.03
CA GLN A 264 -14.81 -14.86 1.93
C GLN A 264 -15.34 -13.49 1.52
N TYR A 265 -15.86 -13.38 0.28
CA TYR A 265 -16.49 -12.15 -0.22
C TYR A 265 -17.63 -11.69 0.69
N ASP A 266 -18.49 -12.61 1.13
CA ASP A 266 -19.65 -12.26 1.96
C ASP A 266 -19.22 -11.56 3.26
N ASP A 267 -18.17 -12.05 3.93
CA ASP A 267 -17.63 -11.43 5.14
C ASP A 267 -17.12 -10.00 4.87
N LEU A 268 -16.38 -9.81 3.76
CA LEU A 268 -15.87 -8.49 3.36
C LEU A 268 -17.03 -7.51 3.09
N LEU A 269 -18.01 -7.95 2.29
CA LEU A 269 -19.14 -7.12 1.87
C LEU A 269 -20.09 -6.82 3.04
N ASP A 270 -20.29 -7.76 3.96
CA ASP A 270 -21.06 -7.52 5.17
C ASP A 270 -20.36 -6.51 6.09
N GLY A 271 -19.03 -6.61 6.23
CA GLY A 271 -18.25 -5.62 6.94
C GLY A 271 -18.35 -4.23 6.31
N TYR A 272 -18.26 -4.14 5.00
CA TYR A 272 -18.40 -2.89 4.26
C TYR A 272 -19.80 -2.29 4.43
N ARG A 273 -20.85 -3.12 4.25
CA ARG A 273 -22.27 -2.72 4.42
C ARG A 273 -22.58 -2.23 5.82
N ALA A 274 -21.97 -2.83 6.83
CA ALA A 274 -22.20 -2.45 8.23
C ALA A 274 -21.80 -0.99 8.54
N VAL A 275 -20.88 -0.40 7.77
CA VAL A 275 -20.43 0.98 7.95
C VAL A 275 -20.99 1.89 6.86
N ALA A 276 -20.91 1.51 5.60
CA ALA A 276 -21.32 2.33 4.46
C ALA A 276 -22.85 2.35 4.25
N GLY A 277 -23.60 1.39 4.80
CA GLY A 277 -25.04 1.22 4.56
C GLY A 277 -25.37 0.56 3.21
N TRP A 278 -24.38 0.25 2.40
CA TRP A 278 -24.47 -0.45 1.11
C TRP A 278 -23.24 -1.30 0.88
N ALA A 279 -23.27 -2.20 -0.07
CA ALA A 279 -22.10 -2.90 -0.59
C ALA A 279 -22.30 -3.20 -2.07
N PRO A 280 -21.19 -3.36 -2.86
CA PRO A 280 -21.32 -3.84 -4.24
C PRO A 280 -21.72 -5.32 -4.26
N GLU A 281 -22.12 -5.80 -5.45
CA GLU A 281 -22.26 -7.24 -5.68
C GLU A 281 -20.88 -7.90 -5.88
N VAL A 282 -20.80 -9.20 -5.66
CA VAL A 282 -19.54 -9.96 -5.79
C VAL A 282 -18.96 -9.85 -7.20
N GLU A 283 -19.81 -9.83 -8.22
CA GLU A 283 -19.43 -9.68 -9.62
C GLU A 283 -18.74 -8.34 -9.90
N GLU A 284 -19.15 -7.29 -9.21
CA GLU A 284 -18.52 -5.97 -9.30
C GLU A 284 -17.12 -5.99 -8.67
N VAL A 285 -16.96 -6.67 -7.51
CA VAL A 285 -15.64 -6.88 -6.88
C VAL A 285 -14.73 -7.68 -7.80
N ARG A 286 -15.21 -8.77 -8.39
CA ARG A 286 -14.46 -9.60 -9.35
C ARG A 286 -14.03 -8.84 -10.59
N HIS A 287 -14.82 -7.90 -11.05
CA HIS A 287 -14.40 -7.00 -12.13
C HIS A 287 -13.12 -6.25 -11.76
N TRP A 288 -13.05 -5.71 -10.53
CA TRP A 288 -11.86 -5.02 -10.03
C TRP A 288 -10.69 -5.96 -9.72
N GLU A 289 -10.92 -7.26 -9.49
CA GLU A 289 -9.83 -8.25 -9.44
C GLU A 289 -9.10 -8.39 -10.79
N ILE A 290 -9.82 -8.23 -11.92
CA ILE A 290 -9.19 -8.21 -13.25
C ILE A 290 -8.27 -6.99 -13.36
N TYR A 291 -8.69 -5.82 -12.87
CA TYR A 291 -7.81 -4.65 -12.77
C TYR A 291 -6.60 -4.92 -11.89
N CYS A 292 -6.77 -5.57 -10.73
CA CYS A 292 -5.67 -5.96 -9.85
C CYS A 292 -4.65 -6.85 -10.58
N ALA A 293 -5.14 -7.89 -11.26
CA ALA A 293 -4.28 -8.81 -12.01
C ALA A 293 -3.53 -8.10 -13.15
N MET A 294 -4.18 -7.15 -13.84
CA MET A 294 -3.56 -6.31 -14.86
C MET A 294 -2.51 -5.35 -14.26
N ASN A 295 -2.81 -4.69 -13.14
CA ASN A 295 -1.84 -3.85 -12.43
C ASN A 295 -0.61 -4.65 -11.98
N TRP A 296 -0.82 -5.85 -11.47
CA TRP A 296 0.27 -6.74 -11.10
C TRP A 296 1.12 -7.14 -12.32
N ALA A 297 0.48 -7.44 -13.47
CA ALA A 297 1.20 -7.69 -14.71
C ALA A 297 2.08 -6.49 -15.12
N MET A 298 1.54 -5.27 -15.03
CA MET A 298 2.30 -4.05 -15.33
C MET A 298 3.47 -3.84 -14.37
N ALA A 299 3.27 -4.12 -13.09
CA ALA A 299 4.34 -4.09 -12.09
C ALA A 299 5.44 -5.11 -12.41
N CYS A 300 5.07 -6.35 -12.75
CA CYS A 300 6.04 -7.39 -13.16
C CYS A 300 6.83 -6.98 -14.41
N LEU A 301 6.19 -6.39 -15.42
CA LEU A 301 6.86 -5.89 -16.63
C LEU A 301 7.85 -4.77 -16.29
N THR A 302 7.44 -3.81 -15.45
CA THR A 302 8.32 -2.73 -14.98
C THR A 302 9.54 -3.27 -14.24
N MET A 303 9.36 -4.25 -13.34
CA MET A 303 10.46 -4.88 -12.60
C MET A 303 11.41 -5.63 -13.54
N LEU A 304 10.87 -6.29 -14.55
CA LEU A 304 11.66 -7.00 -15.56
C LEU A 304 12.51 -6.02 -16.39
N ASP A 305 11.95 -4.87 -16.76
CA ASP A 305 12.65 -3.82 -17.50
C ASP A 305 13.78 -3.19 -16.67
N LEU A 306 13.52 -2.86 -15.42
CA LEU A 306 14.54 -2.35 -14.49
C LEU A 306 15.72 -3.32 -14.37
N TYR A 307 15.42 -4.62 -14.27
CA TYR A 307 16.44 -5.66 -14.21
C TYR A 307 17.23 -5.78 -15.53
N ARG A 308 16.55 -5.82 -16.67
CA ARG A 308 17.18 -6.00 -18.00
C ARG A 308 18.00 -4.79 -18.43
N SER A 309 17.50 -3.59 -18.16
CA SER A 309 18.22 -2.34 -18.45
C SER A 309 19.40 -2.08 -17.50
N ARG A 310 19.52 -2.90 -16.42
CA ARG A 310 20.49 -2.71 -15.34
C ARG A 310 20.30 -1.41 -14.54
N ALA A 311 19.16 -0.76 -14.64
CA ALA A 311 18.81 0.38 -13.79
C ALA A 311 18.67 -0.07 -12.32
N ASP A 312 18.10 -1.28 -12.10
CA ASP A 312 18.13 -1.98 -10.82
C ASP A 312 18.22 -3.49 -11.07
N ALA A 313 19.43 -4.03 -11.08
CA ALA A 313 19.73 -5.44 -11.38
C ALA A 313 19.66 -6.34 -10.12
N SER A 314 18.81 -5.99 -9.14
CA SER A 314 18.63 -6.79 -7.94
C SER A 314 17.93 -8.12 -8.23
N ILE A 315 18.21 -9.13 -7.38
CA ILE A 315 17.55 -10.45 -7.45
C ILE A 315 16.04 -10.29 -7.24
N GLU A 316 15.62 -9.34 -6.42
CA GLU A 316 14.22 -9.03 -6.15
C GLU A 316 13.48 -8.64 -7.43
N ARG A 317 14.05 -7.70 -8.25
CA ARG A 317 13.47 -7.29 -9.53
C ARG A 317 13.32 -8.46 -10.51
N ALA A 318 14.34 -9.31 -10.58
CA ALA A 318 14.29 -10.51 -11.40
C ALA A 318 13.22 -11.50 -10.92
N ALA A 319 13.10 -11.70 -9.61
CA ALA A 319 12.12 -12.61 -9.02
C ALA A 319 10.68 -12.14 -9.26
N VAL A 320 10.40 -10.85 -9.06
CA VAL A 320 9.08 -10.26 -9.32
C VAL A 320 8.76 -10.30 -10.82
N GLY A 321 9.69 -9.93 -11.68
CA GLY A 321 9.49 -9.94 -13.14
C GLY A 321 9.17 -11.34 -13.70
N ARG A 322 9.63 -12.42 -13.05
CA ARG A 322 9.30 -13.80 -13.43
C ARG A 322 7.85 -14.20 -13.13
N ARG A 323 7.17 -13.45 -12.25
CA ARG A 323 5.79 -13.75 -11.85
C ARG A 323 4.74 -13.26 -12.87
N LEU A 324 5.17 -12.67 -13.97
CA LEU A 324 4.28 -12.19 -15.04
C LEU A 324 3.30 -13.29 -15.51
N SER A 325 3.75 -14.51 -15.66
CA SER A 325 2.89 -15.64 -16.08
C SER A 325 1.82 -16.02 -15.06
N GLU A 326 1.98 -15.65 -13.78
CA GLU A 326 0.93 -15.86 -12.77
C GLU A 326 -0.28 -15.00 -13.12
N SER A 327 -0.07 -13.71 -13.49
CA SER A 327 -1.16 -12.82 -13.89
C SER A 327 -1.90 -13.30 -15.15
N GLU A 328 -1.21 -13.95 -16.09
CA GLU A 328 -1.85 -14.50 -17.28
C GLU A 328 -2.86 -15.60 -16.92
N ILE A 329 -2.47 -16.50 -16.00
CA ILE A 329 -3.34 -17.56 -15.51
C ILE A 329 -4.54 -16.96 -14.76
N ASP A 330 -4.28 -16.01 -13.86
CA ASP A 330 -5.33 -15.35 -13.08
C ASP A 330 -6.34 -14.64 -13.98
N LEU A 331 -5.87 -13.91 -14.99
CA LEU A 331 -6.72 -13.21 -15.95
C LEU A 331 -7.59 -14.20 -16.76
N LEU A 332 -7.03 -15.31 -17.24
CA LEU A 332 -7.80 -16.32 -17.97
C LEU A 332 -8.88 -16.95 -17.11
N LEU A 333 -8.58 -17.25 -15.84
CA LEU A 333 -9.56 -17.83 -14.91
C LEU A 333 -10.67 -16.84 -14.57
N LEU A 334 -10.32 -15.56 -14.31
CA LEU A 334 -11.29 -14.50 -14.03
C LEU A 334 -12.21 -14.23 -15.22
N LEU A 335 -11.65 -14.15 -16.43
CA LEU A 335 -12.42 -13.92 -17.67
C LEU A 335 -13.35 -15.09 -18.03
N ASP A 336 -12.99 -16.33 -17.66
CA ASP A 336 -13.79 -17.53 -17.87
C ASP A 336 -14.84 -17.74 -16.73
N GLY A 337 -14.86 -16.90 -15.73
CA GLY A 337 -15.82 -16.96 -14.59
C GLY A 337 -15.60 -18.17 -13.67
N LYS A 338 -14.38 -18.73 -13.63
CA LYS A 338 -14.03 -19.96 -12.87
C LYS A 338 -13.33 -19.69 -11.54
N VAL A 339 -13.22 -18.46 -11.09
CA VAL A 339 -12.56 -18.07 -9.81
C VAL A 339 -13.57 -17.47 -8.86
#